data_686aa59b4e9718b0a3ad5cbd3e998cce
#
_entry.id   686aa59b4e9718b0a3ad5cbd3e998cce
#
_cell.length_a   1.000
_cell.length_b   1.000
_cell.length_c   1.000
_cell.angle_alpha   90.00
_cell.angle_beta   90.00
_cell.angle_gamma   90.00
#
_symmetry.space_group_name_H-M   'P 1'
#
loop_
_entity.id
_entity.type
_entity.pdbx_description
1 polymer ?
#
loop_
_entity_poly.entity_id
_entity_poly.type
_entity_poly.pdbx_seq_one_letter_code
_entity_poly.pdbx_strand_id
1 'polypeptide(L)'
;MTAHDPAAVFDPAAYARGVPHALFRELRETSPVCRVPEPAVGPWPAGPGYWAVFRHADVKHVLRTPGLFSSHLGATQIRDPDTPGDLDFVRAMMLNQDPPAHARQRRIVAAAFTPRAVRELEAVVEARAHALVGAVARQGAADFVELAADLPVWTLAQVMGVPEQDRRLLVDWSNRVIGYQDPEHAASHTADPAELTPMGRAALAERPASPVRADGTPLNPRSREALADMFAYAHALADRPRPGSVMARMREGGLSRAEFENMFFLFAVAGNETLRNGVPGALLTLLDHPGQYEALRRRPELTASAVEETLRHWPPVMNFRRTATRDTELGGRHVRRGEKVVVYHVSANRDERVFDDPDRFDITRTPNDHLSFGFGPHFCLGAHLARTQTRAMLRAAVDRLPGLERAGEPVRLTSNFQNGLTHLPVRWRTDR
;
A
#
# COMPACT_ATOMS: atom_id res chain seq x y z
N MET A 1 27.41 11.11 2.15
CA MET A 1 27.27 9.72 1.62
C MET A 1 27.66 9.77 0.16
N THR A 2 28.56 8.91 -0.26
CA THR A 2 28.94 8.79 -1.68
C THR A 2 27.77 8.24 -2.48
N ALA A 3 27.68 8.54 -3.79
CA ALA A 3 26.61 8.08 -4.68
C ALA A 3 26.43 6.55 -4.73
N HIS A 4 27.37 5.80 -4.19
CA HIS A 4 27.47 4.34 -4.23
C HIS A 4 27.21 3.65 -2.88
N ASP A 5 26.71 4.37 -1.86
CA ASP A 5 26.47 3.78 -0.54
C ASP A 5 25.12 3.03 -0.50
N PRO A 6 25.11 1.69 -0.38
CA PRO A 6 23.86 0.92 -0.25
C PRO A 6 23.01 1.34 0.94
N ALA A 7 23.59 1.96 1.98
CA ALA A 7 22.84 2.46 3.13
C ALA A 7 21.75 3.48 2.74
N ALA A 8 21.92 4.19 1.62
CA ALA A 8 20.94 5.16 1.15
C ALA A 8 19.57 4.53 0.79
N VAL A 9 19.50 3.24 0.47
CA VAL A 9 18.21 2.58 0.21
C VAL A 9 17.38 2.35 1.47
N PHE A 10 17.99 2.48 2.66
CA PHE A 10 17.28 2.41 3.94
C PHE A 10 16.80 3.77 4.43
N ASP A 11 17.50 4.85 4.11
CA ASP A 11 17.20 6.20 4.62
C ASP A 11 15.90 6.76 4.02
N PRO A 12 14.82 6.97 4.81
CA PRO A 12 13.59 7.57 4.33
C PRO A 12 13.79 8.96 3.69
N ALA A 13 14.75 9.76 4.19
CA ALA A 13 15.04 11.09 3.65
C ALA A 13 15.55 11.06 2.20
N ALA A 14 16.19 9.96 1.77
CA ALA A 14 16.61 9.79 0.39
C ALA A 14 15.42 9.79 -0.59
N TYR A 15 14.23 9.37 -0.12
CA TYR A 15 13.03 9.26 -0.94
C TYR A 15 12.18 10.54 -0.99
N ALA A 16 12.43 11.49 -0.10
CA ALA A 16 11.71 12.77 -0.08
C ALA A 16 11.85 13.56 -1.40
N ARG A 17 12.97 13.39 -2.11
CA ARG A 17 13.23 14.00 -3.43
C ARG A 17 12.89 13.11 -4.62
N GLY A 18 12.53 11.86 -4.38
CA GLY A 18 12.24 10.85 -5.38
C GLY A 18 12.90 9.51 -5.07
N VAL A 19 12.43 8.48 -5.72
CA VAL A 19 13.06 7.15 -5.62
C VAL A 19 14.47 7.22 -6.24
N PRO A 20 15.53 6.75 -5.55
CA PRO A 20 16.90 6.83 -6.04
C PRO A 20 17.18 5.77 -7.13
N HIS A 21 16.51 5.90 -8.29
CA HIS A 21 16.58 4.92 -9.38
C HIS A 21 17.99 4.69 -9.93
N ALA A 22 18.85 5.73 -9.97
CA ALA A 22 20.23 5.61 -10.39
C ALA A 22 21.04 4.67 -9.48
N LEU A 23 20.84 4.80 -8.14
CA LEU A 23 21.46 3.90 -7.16
C LEU A 23 20.93 2.47 -7.32
N PHE A 24 19.63 2.29 -7.51
CA PHE A 24 19.06 0.96 -7.73
C PHE A 24 19.59 0.30 -9.00
N ARG A 25 19.81 1.05 -10.09
CA ARG A 25 20.42 0.54 -11.32
C ARG A 25 21.84 0.06 -11.06
N GLU A 26 22.67 0.87 -10.43
CA GLU A 26 24.03 0.50 -10.08
C GLU A 26 24.07 -0.75 -9.18
N LEU A 27 23.22 -0.81 -8.14
CA LEU A 27 23.18 -1.96 -7.26
C LEU A 27 22.72 -3.24 -8.00
N ARG A 28 21.78 -3.16 -8.95
CA ARG A 28 21.43 -4.31 -9.80
C ARG A 28 22.61 -4.83 -10.62
N GLU A 29 23.46 -3.96 -11.08
CA GLU A 29 24.63 -4.32 -11.89
C GLU A 29 25.77 -4.87 -11.04
N THR A 30 26.15 -4.15 -9.99
CA THR A 30 27.38 -4.40 -9.23
C THR A 30 27.21 -5.27 -7.99
N SER A 31 26.06 -5.14 -7.32
CA SER A 31 25.79 -5.77 -6.03
C SER A 31 24.32 -6.16 -5.86
N PRO A 32 23.79 -7.07 -6.74
CA PRO A 32 22.35 -7.37 -6.82
C PRO A 32 21.76 -7.95 -5.53
N VAL A 33 22.60 -8.55 -4.69
CA VAL A 33 22.31 -8.94 -3.32
C VAL A 33 23.44 -8.42 -2.44
N CYS A 34 23.15 -7.50 -1.54
CA CYS A 34 24.16 -6.91 -0.67
C CYS A 34 23.63 -6.65 0.74
N ARG A 35 24.57 -6.51 1.68
CA ARG A 35 24.25 -6.16 3.07
C ARG A 35 23.99 -4.66 3.17
N VAL A 36 22.86 -4.29 3.80
CA VAL A 36 22.49 -2.91 4.09
C VAL A 36 22.40 -2.73 5.59
N PRO A 37 23.02 -1.69 6.17
CA PRO A 37 22.88 -1.38 7.59
C PRO A 37 21.46 -0.87 7.88
N GLU A 38 21.05 -1.03 9.14
CA GLU A 38 19.78 -0.57 9.68
C GLU A 38 20.03 0.41 10.82
N PRO A 39 20.46 1.66 10.52
CA PRO A 39 20.78 2.65 11.54
C PRO A 39 19.56 3.07 12.35
N ALA A 40 19.78 3.69 13.51
CA ALA A 40 18.72 4.33 14.26
C ALA A 40 18.07 5.47 13.42
N VAL A 41 16.75 5.61 13.52
CA VAL A 41 15.99 6.68 12.84
C VAL A 41 14.93 7.22 13.80
N GLY A 42 15.04 8.49 14.18
CA GLY A 42 14.15 9.09 15.19
C GLY A 42 14.17 8.30 16.50
N PRO A 43 13.01 7.90 17.04
CA PRO A 43 12.93 7.13 18.29
C PRO A 43 13.30 5.64 18.12
N TRP A 44 13.49 5.13 16.90
CA TRP A 44 13.77 3.72 16.67
C TRP A 44 15.26 3.41 16.74
N PRO A 45 15.67 2.39 17.51
CA PRO A 45 17.07 1.99 17.64
C PRO A 45 17.61 1.37 16.34
N ALA A 46 18.93 1.26 16.26
CA ALA A 46 19.58 0.52 15.17
C ALA A 46 19.20 -0.97 15.22
N GLY A 47 19.00 -1.55 14.03
CA GLY A 47 18.75 -2.97 13.86
C GLY A 47 19.99 -3.74 13.38
N PRO A 48 19.86 -5.08 13.18
CA PRO A 48 20.97 -5.95 12.77
C PRO A 48 21.38 -5.75 11.30
N GLY A 49 20.68 -4.91 10.54
CA GLY A 49 20.81 -4.82 9.10
C GLY A 49 20.14 -5.98 8.36
N TYR A 50 20.18 -5.94 7.03
CA TYR A 50 19.48 -6.90 6.19
C TYR A 50 20.19 -7.14 4.86
N TRP A 51 19.82 -8.23 4.17
CA TRP A 51 20.17 -8.50 2.79
C TRP A 51 19.16 -7.83 1.86
N ALA A 52 19.60 -6.87 1.07
CA ALA A 52 18.78 -6.20 0.05
C ALA A 52 18.87 -6.96 -1.28
N VAL A 53 17.73 -7.13 -1.96
CA VAL A 53 17.60 -7.89 -3.21
C VAL A 53 16.97 -7.00 -4.27
N PHE A 54 17.69 -6.78 -5.40
CA PHE A 54 17.34 -5.74 -6.36
C PHE A 54 16.91 -6.28 -7.74
N ARG A 55 17.42 -7.45 -8.19
CA ARG A 55 17.10 -8.03 -9.50
C ARG A 55 15.73 -8.70 -9.51
N HIS A 56 15.02 -8.59 -10.59
CA HIS A 56 13.68 -9.15 -10.78
C HIS A 56 13.63 -10.66 -10.52
N ALA A 57 14.56 -11.43 -11.08
CA ALA A 57 14.61 -12.88 -10.90
C ALA A 57 14.83 -13.29 -9.44
N ASP A 58 15.73 -12.59 -8.73
CA ASP A 58 16.05 -12.87 -7.33
C ASP A 58 14.87 -12.48 -6.42
N VAL A 59 14.21 -11.34 -6.69
CA VAL A 59 12.98 -10.92 -6.00
C VAL A 59 11.88 -11.97 -6.19
N LYS A 60 11.64 -12.45 -7.41
CA LYS A 60 10.66 -13.53 -7.68
C LYS A 60 11.05 -14.81 -6.95
N HIS A 61 12.34 -15.16 -6.92
CA HIS A 61 12.82 -16.33 -6.19
C HIS A 61 12.48 -16.26 -4.70
N VAL A 62 12.81 -15.16 -4.04
CA VAL A 62 12.51 -14.95 -2.62
C VAL A 62 11.01 -15.03 -2.36
N LEU A 63 10.20 -14.37 -3.17
CA LEU A 63 8.75 -14.28 -2.96
C LEU A 63 8.01 -15.63 -3.22
N ARG A 64 8.51 -16.48 -4.10
CA ARG A 64 7.87 -17.78 -4.42
C ARG A 64 8.28 -18.94 -3.52
N THR A 65 9.26 -18.74 -2.64
CA THR A 65 9.84 -19.80 -1.80
C THR A 65 9.66 -19.55 -0.30
N PRO A 66 8.41 -19.50 0.22
CA PRO A 66 8.13 -19.18 1.63
C PRO A 66 8.75 -20.19 2.60
N GLY A 67 8.96 -21.44 2.18
CA GLY A 67 9.67 -22.44 2.99
C GLY A 67 11.14 -22.12 3.24
N LEU A 68 11.74 -21.21 2.44
CA LEU A 68 13.10 -20.74 2.60
C LEU A 68 13.16 -19.30 3.12
N PHE A 69 12.22 -18.46 2.70
CA PHE A 69 12.11 -17.04 3.04
C PHE A 69 10.74 -16.74 3.64
N SER A 70 10.66 -16.87 4.98
CA SER A 70 9.43 -16.79 5.76
C SER A 70 8.92 -15.36 5.88
N SER A 71 7.60 -15.20 5.81
CA SER A 71 6.89 -13.99 6.22
C SER A 71 6.61 -13.97 7.74
N HIS A 72 6.64 -15.15 8.40
CA HIS A 72 6.19 -15.33 9.77
C HIS A 72 7.29 -15.18 10.81
N LEU A 73 8.55 -15.52 10.50
CA LEU A 73 9.65 -15.44 11.46
C LEU A 73 9.98 -14.02 11.92
N GLY A 74 9.59 -13.00 11.15
CA GLY A 74 9.66 -11.60 11.51
C GLY A 74 8.41 -10.87 11.01
N ALA A 75 8.45 -9.52 10.95
CA ALA A 75 7.43 -8.75 10.24
C ALA A 75 7.74 -8.67 8.75
N THR A 76 6.78 -8.24 7.93
CA THR A 76 7.00 -8.00 6.49
C THR A 76 7.58 -6.61 6.19
N GLN A 77 7.70 -5.76 7.19
CA GLN A 77 8.45 -4.51 7.14
C GLN A 77 9.90 -4.72 7.59
N ILE A 78 10.81 -3.80 7.21
CA ILE A 78 12.24 -3.92 7.53
C ILE A 78 12.47 -4.05 9.03
N ARG A 79 11.79 -3.20 9.82
CA ARG A 79 11.89 -3.24 11.30
C ARG A 79 10.89 -4.23 11.89
N ASP A 80 11.32 -4.94 12.90
CA ASP A 80 10.42 -5.69 13.77
C ASP A 80 9.69 -4.73 14.73
N PRO A 81 8.51 -5.10 15.23
CA PRO A 81 7.91 -4.42 16.38
C PRO A 81 8.83 -4.43 17.60
N ASP A 82 8.67 -3.42 18.47
CA ASP A 82 9.59 -3.15 19.59
C ASP A 82 9.52 -4.22 20.67
N THR A 83 8.37 -4.90 20.83
CA THR A 83 8.19 -5.94 21.85
C THR A 83 7.87 -7.30 21.23
N PRO A 84 8.24 -8.41 21.89
CA PRO A 84 7.83 -9.75 21.47
C PRO A 84 6.31 -9.91 21.36
N GLY A 85 5.54 -9.29 22.28
CA GLY A 85 4.08 -9.35 22.27
C GLY A 85 3.46 -8.66 21.04
N ASP A 86 4.01 -7.52 20.63
CA ASP A 86 3.59 -6.84 19.39
C ASP A 86 3.98 -7.65 18.16
N LEU A 87 5.14 -8.30 18.17
CA LEU A 87 5.54 -9.18 17.07
C LEU A 87 4.60 -10.40 16.96
N ASP A 88 4.24 -11.04 18.07
CA ASP A 88 3.30 -12.16 18.07
C ASP A 88 1.89 -11.72 17.61
N PHE A 89 1.48 -10.50 17.98
CA PHE A 89 0.22 -9.94 17.51
C PHE A 89 0.24 -9.73 15.97
N VAL A 90 1.26 -9.09 15.42
CA VAL A 90 1.32 -8.86 13.96
C VAL A 90 1.54 -10.14 13.16
N ARG A 91 2.13 -11.17 13.74
CA ARG A 91 2.26 -12.51 13.14
C ARG A 91 0.93 -13.21 12.87
N ALA A 92 -0.14 -12.88 13.61
CA ALA A 92 -1.48 -13.40 13.35
C ALA A 92 -2.10 -12.85 12.05
N MET A 93 -1.58 -11.73 11.53
CA MET A 93 -2.03 -11.13 10.28
C MET A 93 -1.71 -12.05 9.09
N MET A 94 -2.67 -12.23 8.17
CA MET A 94 -2.50 -13.08 6.97
C MET A 94 -1.24 -12.73 6.18
N LEU A 95 -0.89 -11.45 6.06
CA LEU A 95 0.30 -10.97 5.36
C LEU A 95 1.60 -11.50 5.98
N ASN A 96 1.60 -11.75 7.30
CA ASN A 96 2.72 -12.23 8.10
C ASN A 96 2.63 -13.73 8.41
N GLN A 97 1.86 -14.49 7.65
CA GLN A 97 1.73 -15.94 7.79
C GLN A 97 2.42 -16.66 6.64
N ASP A 98 2.95 -17.85 6.91
CA ASP A 98 3.43 -18.76 5.89
C ASP A 98 2.37 -19.83 5.57
N PRO A 99 2.42 -20.51 4.41
CA PRO A 99 1.62 -21.71 4.18
C PRO A 99 1.96 -22.81 5.23
N PRO A 100 0.95 -23.58 5.74
CA PRO A 100 -0.44 -23.62 5.29
C PRO A 100 -1.37 -22.58 5.93
N ALA A 101 -0.98 -21.92 7.03
CA ALA A 101 -1.82 -20.97 7.78
C ALA A 101 -2.26 -19.80 6.90
N HIS A 102 -1.34 -19.19 6.15
CA HIS A 102 -1.65 -18.17 5.14
C HIS A 102 -2.73 -18.64 4.16
N ALA A 103 -2.58 -19.83 3.58
CA ALA A 103 -3.52 -20.36 2.59
C ALA A 103 -4.92 -20.57 3.17
N ARG A 104 -5.01 -20.99 4.45
CA ARG A 104 -6.29 -21.13 5.19
C ARG A 104 -6.98 -19.78 5.34
N GLN A 105 -6.30 -18.78 5.87
CA GLN A 105 -6.86 -17.45 6.07
C GLN A 105 -7.26 -16.80 4.73
N ARG A 106 -6.38 -16.88 3.72
CA ARG A 106 -6.63 -16.32 2.39
C ARG A 106 -7.88 -16.90 1.73
N ARG A 107 -8.12 -18.22 1.87
CA ARG A 107 -9.29 -18.91 1.29
C ARG A 107 -10.61 -18.36 1.81
N ILE A 108 -10.67 -17.95 3.09
CA ILE A 108 -11.88 -17.39 3.71
C ILE A 108 -12.36 -16.14 2.96
N VAL A 109 -11.46 -15.28 2.57
CA VAL A 109 -11.78 -13.95 2.00
C VAL A 109 -11.61 -13.87 0.47
N ALA A 110 -10.92 -14.81 -0.16
CA ALA A 110 -10.52 -14.73 -1.57
C ALA A 110 -11.71 -14.60 -2.53
N ALA A 111 -12.84 -15.19 -2.22
CA ALA A 111 -14.03 -15.14 -3.08
C ALA A 111 -14.58 -13.72 -3.30
N ALA A 112 -14.34 -12.79 -2.34
CA ALA A 112 -14.74 -11.38 -2.46
C ALA A 112 -13.86 -10.58 -3.42
N PHE A 113 -12.70 -11.09 -3.81
CA PHE A 113 -11.70 -10.39 -4.65
C PHE A 113 -11.45 -11.09 -5.99
N THR A 114 -12.26 -12.07 -6.35
CA THR A 114 -12.17 -12.73 -7.66
C THR A 114 -12.48 -11.74 -8.78
N PRO A 115 -11.99 -11.97 -10.02
CA PRO A 115 -12.34 -11.13 -11.17
C PRO A 115 -13.86 -10.98 -11.38
N ARG A 116 -14.64 -12.02 -11.06
CA ARG A 116 -16.11 -11.97 -11.14
C ARG A 116 -16.69 -11.00 -10.11
N ALA A 117 -16.32 -11.15 -8.82
CA ALA A 117 -16.80 -10.28 -7.75
C ALA A 117 -16.41 -8.81 -7.99
N VAL A 118 -15.21 -8.56 -8.50
CA VAL A 118 -14.75 -7.20 -8.82
C VAL A 118 -15.52 -6.61 -9.99
N ARG A 119 -15.83 -7.39 -11.04
CA ARG A 119 -16.67 -6.90 -12.14
C ARG A 119 -18.07 -6.46 -11.70
N GLU A 120 -18.65 -7.10 -10.68
CA GLU A 120 -19.94 -6.69 -10.11
C GLU A 120 -19.86 -5.30 -9.43
N LEU A 121 -18.67 -4.88 -9.00
CA LEU A 121 -18.42 -3.56 -8.43
C LEU A 121 -17.99 -2.50 -9.46
N GLU A 122 -17.60 -2.91 -10.66
CA GLU A 122 -16.95 -2.02 -11.65
C GLU A 122 -17.80 -0.80 -11.97
N ALA A 123 -19.07 -0.99 -12.34
CA ALA A 123 -19.96 0.10 -12.71
C ALA A 123 -20.18 1.11 -11.57
N VAL A 124 -20.28 0.65 -10.32
CA VAL A 124 -20.48 1.55 -9.17
C VAL A 124 -19.18 2.28 -8.79
N VAL A 125 -18.02 1.63 -8.95
CA VAL A 125 -16.71 2.25 -8.78
C VAL A 125 -16.46 3.33 -9.83
N GLU A 126 -16.79 3.07 -11.11
CA GLU A 126 -16.70 4.04 -12.20
C GLU A 126 -17.63 5.24 -11.98
N ALA A 127 -18.90 4.97 -11.63
CA ALA A 127 -19.84 6.03 -11.31
C ALA A 127 -19.36 6.91 -10.14
N ARG A 128 -18.79 6.30 -9.08
CA ARG A 128 -18.22 7.05 -7.94
C ARG A 128 -17.04 7.91 -8.37
N ALA A 129 -16.10 7.37 -9.14
CA ALA A 129 -14.95 8.11 -9.65
C ALA A 129 -15.40 9.33 -10.49
N HIS A 130 -16.36 9.12 -11.40
CA HIS A 130 -16.92 10.20 -12.21
C HIS A 130 -17.69 11.25 -11.38
N ALA A 131 -18.36 10.85 -10.30
CA ALA A 131 -19.03 11.77 -9.38
C ALA A 131 -18.03 12.62 -8.61
N LEU A 132 -16.96 12.02 -8.07
CA LEU A 132 -15.90 12.73 -7.35
C LEU A 132 -15.21 13.77 -8.23
N VAL A 133 -14.75 13.38 -9.41
CA VAL A 133 -14.10 14.32 -10.35
C VAL A 133 -15.08 15.36 -10.86
N GLY A 134 -16.34 14.99 -11.14
CA GLY A 134 -17.39 15.90 -11.57
C GLY A 134 -17.72 16.98 -10.55
N ALA A 135 -17.65 16.67 -9.26
CA ALA A 135 -17.91 17.63 -8.18
C ALA A 135 -16.93 18.81 -8.18
N VAL A 136 -15.68 18.60 -8.61
CA VAL A 136 -14.64 19.63 -8.65
C VAL A 136 -14.43 20.23 -10.05
N ALA A 137 -15.03 19.66 -11.09
CA ALA A 137 -14.75 20.03 -12.48
C ALA A 137 -14.91 21.55 -12.79
N ARG A 138 -15.80 22.25 -12.07
CA ARG A 138 -16.01 23.70 -12.21
C ARG A 138 -15.03 24.57 -11.43
N GLN A 139 -14.20 23.99 -10.55
CA GLN A 139 -13.28 24.74 -9.69
C GLN A 139 -12.02 25.19 -10.44
N GLY A 140 -11.64 24.49 -11.50
CA GLY A 140 -10.46 24.80 -12.31
C GLY A 140 -9.13 24.34 -11.71
N ALA A 141 -9.08 24.03 -10.42
CA ALA A 141 -7.90 23.52 -9.72
C ALA A 141 -8.32 22.70 -8.49
N ALA A 142 -7.46 21.76 -8.09
CA ALA A 142 -7.61 20.99 -6.85
C ALA A 142 -6.28 20.33 -6.45
N ASP A 143 -6.21 19.81 -5.22
CA ASP A 143 -5.23 18.82 -4.85
C ASP A 143 -5.75 17.42 -5.25
N PHE A 144 -5.03 16.75 -6.17
CA PHE A 144 -5.48 15.45 -6.66
C PHE A 144 -5.29 14.32 -5.64
N VAL A 145 -4.41 14.48 -4.64
CA VAL A 145 -4.27 13.52 -3.54
C VAL A 145 -5.56 13.50 -2.71
N GLU A 146 -6.09 14.65 -2.36
CA GLU A 146 -7.35 14.77 -1.61
C GLU A 146 -8.52 14.23 -2.43
N LEU A 147 -8.59 14.60 -3.71
CA LEU A 147 -9.65 14.15 -4.62
C LEU A 147 -9.64 12.61 -4.79
N ALA A 148 -8.47 12.01 -4.93
CA ALA A 148 -8.34 10.57 -5.15
C ALA A 148 -8.53 9.73 -3.87
N ALA A 149 -8.37 10.30 -2.67
CA ALA A 149 -8.41 9.58 -1.41
C ALA A 149 -9.78 8.98 -1.06
N ASP A 150 -10.89 9.56 -1.54
CA ASP A 150 -12.23 9.08 -1.23
C ASP A 150 -12.54 7.72 -1.87
N LEU A 151 -12.16 7.50 -3.13
CA LEU A 151 -12.55 6.29 -3.87
C LEU A 151 -12.06 4.99 -3.22
N PRO A 152 -10.80 4.85 -2.77
CA PRO A 152 -10.33 3.65 -2.08
C PRO A 152 -11.09 3.35 -0.81
N VAL A 153 -11.31 4.36 0.03
CA VAL A 153 -12.04 4.22 1.30
C VAL A 153 -13.48 3.82 1.07
N TRP A 154 -14.16 4.49 0.13
CA TRP A 154 -15.53 4.16 -0.24
C TRP A 154 -15.64 2.73 -0.75
N THR A 155 -14.76 2.32 -1.66
CA THR A 155 -14.75 0.97 -2.23
C THR A 155 -14.48 -0.09 -1.16
N LEU A 156 -13.52 0.17 -0.26
CA LEU A 156 -13.21 -0.71 0.86
C LEU A 156 -14.42 -0.88 1.78
N ALA A 157 -15.09 0.22 2.14
CA ALA A 157 -16.32 0.21 2.94
C ALA A 157 -17.41 -0.65 2.26
N GLN A 158 -17.56 -0.56 0.93
CA GLN A 158 -18.48 -1.41 0.16
C GLN A 158 -18.10 -2.89 0.27
N VAL A 159 -16.85 -3.26 0.09
CA VAL A 159 -16.38 -4.66 0.13
C VAL A 159 -16.49 -5.24 1.55
N MET A 160 -16.13 -4.45 2.55
CA MET A 160 -16.20 -4.88 3.96
C MET A 160 -17.63 -4.89 4.53
N GLY A 161 -18.54 -4.10 3.96
CA GLY A 161 -19.89 -3.92 4.50
C GLY A 161 -19.98 -2.87 5.60
N VAL A 162 -19.04 -1.91 5.62
CA VAL A 162 -19.03 -0.76 6.54
C VAL A 162 -20.09 0.25 6.10
N PRO A 163 -20.95 0.76 7.03
CA PRO A 163 -21.89 1.83 6.75
C PRO A 163 -21.20 3.10 6.20
N GLU A 164 -21.89 3.83 5.33
CA GLU A 164 -21.37 5.05 4.70
C GLU A 164 -20.94 6.09 5.74
N GLN A 165 -21.69 6.25 6.81
CA GLN A 165 -21.40 7.19 7.90
C GLN A 165 -20.09 6.86 8.63
N ASP A 166 -19.74 5.56 8.74
CA ASP A 166 -18.58 5.10 9.50
C ASP A 166 -17.31 4.99 8.65
N ARG A 167 -17.38 5.24 7.34
CA ARG A 167 -16.22 5.06 6.45
C ARG A 167 -15.02 5.95 6.83
N ARG A 168 -15.26 7.09 7.47
CA ARG A 168 -14.19 7.99 7.95
C ARG A 168 -13.33 7.36 9.05
N LEU A 169 -13.88 6.39 9.80
CA LEU A 169 -13.09 5.61 10.76
C LEU A 169 -11.98 4.80 10.08
N LEU A 170 -12.24 4.28 8.86
CA LEU A 170 -11.20 3.58 8.08
C LEU A 170 -10.03 4.49 7.73
N VAL A 171 -10.30 5.76 7.42
CA VAL A 171 -9.26 6.77 7.15
C VAL A 171 -8.48 7.08 8.42
N ASP A 172 -9.19 7.36 9.52
CA ASP A 172 -8.58 7.69 10.80
C ASP A 172 -7.66 6.56 11.30
N TRP A 173 -8.13 5.32 11.27
CA TRP A 173 -7.29 4.17 11.65
C TRP A 173 -6.08 4.00 10.74
N SER A 174 -6.25 4.13 9.43
CA SER A 174 -5.16 4.02 8.46
C SER A 174 -4.09 5.08 8.71
N ASN A 175 -4.50 6.34 8.90
CA ASN A 175 -3.58 7.45 9.16
C ASN A 175 -2.81 7.25 10.48
N ARG A 176 -3.47 6.82 11.55
CA ARG A 176 -2.79 6.52 12.83
C ARG A 176 -1.74 5.41 12.69
N VAL A 177 -2.04 4.38 11.89
CA VAL A 177 -1.16 3.21 11.73
C VAL A 177 0.02 3.48 10.80
N ILE A 178 -0.18 4.25 9.72
CA ILE A 178 0.83 4.48 8.68
C ILE A 178 1.53 5.82 8.87
N GLY A 179 0.78 6.84 9.32
CA GLY A 179 1.28 8.19 9.54
C GLY A 179 2.24 8.35 10.72
N TYR A 180 2.57 7.27 11.44
CA TYR A 180 3.48 7.36 12.60
C TYR A 180 4.89 7.90 12.24
N GLN A 181 5.28 7.83 10.96
CA GLN A 181 6.52 8.44 10.44
C GLN A 181 6.33 9.89 10.00
N ASP A 182 5.08 10.34 9.85
CA ASP A 182 4.68 11.69 9.44
C ASP A 182 3.56 12.18 10.38
N PRO A 183 3.89 12.97 11.43
CA PRO A 183 2.92 13.41 12.43
C PRO A 183 1.78 14.26 11.88
N GLU A 184 2.02 15.05 10.82
CA GLU A 184 0.99 15.86 10.17
C GLU A 184 -0.04 14.94 9.48
N HIS A 185 0.44 13.91 8.80
CA HIS A 185 -0.41 12.91 8.19
C HIS A 185 -1.18 12.08 9.24
N ALA A 186 -0.54 11.71 10.35
CA ALA A 186 -1.17 10.96 11.43
C ALA A 186 -2.35 11.71 12.08
N ALA A 187 -2.27 13.06 12.14
CA ALA A 187 -3.26 13.92 12.78
C ALA A 187 -4.36 14.42 11.81
N SER A 188 -4.24 14.17 10.52
CA SER A 188 -4.96 14.90 9.46
C SER A 188 -6.48 14.64 9.39
N HIS A 189 -6.99 13.54 10.01
CA HIS A 189 -8.43 13.24 9.95
C HIS A 189 -8.89 12.52 11.21
N THR A 190 -9.62 13.24 12.08
CA THR A 190 -10.41 12.64 13.15
C THR A 190 -11.87 12.52 12.71
N ALA A 191 -12.48 11.36 12.90
CA ALA A 191 -13.89 11.16 12.64
C ALA A 191 -14.73 11.98 13.65
N ASP A 192 -15.69 12.78 13.15
CA ASP A 192 -16.63 13.49 14.02
C ASP A 192 -17.65 12.50 14.59
N PRO A 193 -17.72 12.33 15.92
CA PRO A 193 -18.69 11.44 16.54
C PRO A 193 -20.14 11.71 16.16
N ALA A 194 -20.48 12.98 15.84
CA ALA A 194 -21.86 13.36 15.47
C ALA A 194 -22.30 12.77 14.13
N GLU A 195 -21.36 12.51 13.22
CA GLU A 195 -21.62 11.96 11.89
C GLU A 195 -21.67 10.41 11.88
N LEU A 196 -21.18 9.75 12.94
CA LEU A 196 -21.06 8.29 13.00
C LEU A 196 -22.41 7.60 13.36
N THR A 197 -22.52 6.34 12.96
CA THR A 197 -23.59 5.46 13.48
C THR A 197 -23.45 5.27 15.00
N PRO A 198 -24.50 4.78 15.69
CA PRO A 198 -24.38 4.39 17.11
C PRO A 198 -23.25 3.38 17.35
N MET A 199 -23.02 2.46 16.42
CA MET A 199 -21.92 1.49 16.46
C MET A 199 -20.57 2.17 16.36
N GLY A 200 -20.40 3.10 15.40
CA GLY A 200 -19.17 3.86 15.22
C GLY A 200 -18.83 4.71 16.45
N ARG A 201 -19.83 5.37 17.05
CA ARG A 201 -19.64 6.15 18.30
C ARG A 201 -19.23 5.27 19.48
N ALA A 202 -19.91 4.13 19.67
CA ALA A 202 -19.57 3.19 20.73
C ALA A 202 -18.12 2.66 20.58
N ALA A 203 -17.73 2.32 19.37
CA ALA A 203 -16.37 1.89 19.10
C ALA A 203 -15.33 3.00 19.35
N LEU A 204 -15.61 4.23 18.89
CA LEU A 204 -14.72 5.37 19.10
C LEU A 204 -14.47 5.68 20.58
N ALA A 205 -15.45 5.39 21.46
CA ALA A 205 -15.30 5.55 22.92
C ALA A 205 -14.25 4.61 23.54
N GLU A 206 -13.93 3.50 22.86
CA GLU A 206 -12.86 2.57 23.28
C GLU A 206 -11.45 3.05 22.91
N ARG A 207 -11.33 4.18 22.22
CA ARG A 207 -10.02 4.76 21.85
C ARG A 207 -9.26 5.15 23.10
N PRO A 208 -7.96 4.79 23.22
CA PRO A 208 -7.11 5.30 24.29
C PRO A 208 -7.13 6.83 24.37
N ALA A 209 -7.35 7.37 25.56
CA ALA A 209 -7.43 8.82 25.78
C ALA A 209 -6.10 9.54 25.53
N SER A 210 -4.98 8.80 25.54
CA SER A 210 -3.64 9.35 25.34
C SER A 210 -2.81 8.41 24.44
N PRO A 211 -1.95 8.96 23.57
CA PRO A 211 -0.96 8.18 22.83
C PRO A 211 0.26 7.80 23.71
N VAL A 212 0.23 8.16 25.00
CA VAL A 212 1.29 7.90 25.96
C VAL A 212 0.67 7.18 27.16
N ARG A 213 1.31 6.11 27.62
CA ARG A 213 0.91 5.34 28.81
C ARG A 213 1.13 6.14 30.09
N ALA A 214 0.56 5.68 31.19
CA ALA A 214 0.70 6.33 32.50
C ALA A 214 2.15 6.41 33.00
N ASP A 215 3.01 5.51 32.53
CA ASP A 215 4.45 5.47 32.83
C ASP A 215 5.30 6.40 31.92
N GLY A 216 4.65 7.18 31.04
CA GLY A 216 5.32 8.07 30.10
C GLY A 216 5.83 7.40 28.82
N THR A 217 5.64 6.09 28.64
CA THR A 217 6.07 5.41 27.41
C THR A 217 5.08 5.66 26.27
N PRO A 218 5.57 5.92 25.04
CA PRO A 218 4.70 6.05 23.88
C PRO A 218 3.92 4.75 23.61
N LEU A 219 2.65 4.89 23.29
CA LEU A 219 1.83 3.75 22.87
C LEU A 219 2.15 3.43 21.39
N ASN A 220 2.60 2.20 21.14
CA ASN A 220 2.83 1.78 19.75
C ASN A 220 1.51 1.85 18.96
N PRO A 221 1.40 2.68 17.90
CA PRO A 221 0.16 2.89 17.16
C PRO A 221 -0.37 1.64 16.46
N ARG A 222 0.42 0.58 16.40
CA ARG A 222 0.07 -0.73 15.82
C ARG A 222 -0.21 -1.79 16.86
N SER A 223 -0.14 -1.45 18.14
CA SER A 223 -0.47 -2.38 19.22
C SER A 223 -1.99 -2.61 19.30
N ARG A 224 -2.37 -3.76 19.85
CA ARG A 224 -3.77 -4.06 20.10
C ARG A 224 -4.44 -3.03 21.03
N GLU A 225 -3.68 -2.48 21.97
CA GLU A 225 -4.13 -1.43 22.88
C GLU A 225 -4.44 -0.13 22.12
N ALA A 226 -3.53 0.34 21.26
CA ALA A 226 -3.71 1.57 20.48
C ALA A 226 -4.90 1.48 19.49
N LEU A 227 -5.27 0.27 19.08
CA LEU A 227 -6.30 -0.02 18.08
C LEU A 227 -7.57 -0.60 18.72
N ALA A 228 -7.80 -0.39 20.03
CA ALA A 228 -8.95 -0.93 20.75
C ALA A 228 -10.28 -0.50 20.11
N ASP A 229 -10.39 0.77 19.70
CA ASP A 229 -11.57 1.30 18.99
C ASP A 229 -11.81 0.59 17.64
N MET A 230 -10.77 0.32 16.88
CA MET A 230 -10.88 -0.39 15.60
C MET A 230 -11.39 -1.83 15.80
N PHE A 231 -10.88 -2.52 16.82
CA PHE A 231 -11.29 -3.90 17.09
C PHE A 231 -12.68 -3.98 17.70
N ALA A 232 -13.06 -3.03 18.57
CA ALA A 232 -14.43 -2.91 19.06
C ALA A 232 -15.41 -2.73 17.89
N TYR A 233 -15.09 -1.88 16.93
CA TYR A 233 -15.88 -1.70 15.72
C TYR A 233 -15.95 -2.98 14.88
N ALA A 234 -14.82 -3.65 14.66
CA ALA A 234 -14.76 -4.87 13.88
C ALA A 234 -15.69 -5.97 14.45
N HIS A 235 -15.70 -6.15 15.78
CA HIS A 235 -16.57 -7.11 16.44
C HIS A 235 -18.05 -6.72 16.35
N ALA A 236 -18.37 -5.45 16.59
CA ALA A 236 -19.75 -4.94 16.47
C ALA A 236 -20.30 -5.08 15.03
N LEU A 237 -19.47 -4.81 14.03
CA LEU A 237 -19.83 -4.99 12.62
C LEU A 237 -20.03 -6.48 12.27
N ALA A 238 -19.25 -7.38 12.88
CA ALA A 238 -19.36 -8.82 12.66
C ALA A 238 -20.64 -9.43 13.30
N ASP A 239 -21.22 -8.80 14.32
CA ASP A 239 -22.47 -9.27 14.92
C ASP A 239 -23.64 -9.20 13.94
N ARG A 240 -23.66 -8.20 13.06
CA ARG A 240 -24.68 -7.99 12.02
C ARG A 240 -24.05 -7.64 10.68
N PRO A 241 -23.26 -8.55 10.07
CA PRO A 241 -22.54 -8.23 8.85
C PRO A 241 -23.51 -8.16 7.67
N ARG A 242 -23.22 -7.29 6.72
CA ARG A 242 -23.94 -7.27 5.45
C ARG A 242 -23.71 -8.60 4.71
N PRO A 243 -24.77 -9.31 4.27
CA PRO A 243 -24.62 -10.54 3.50
C PRO A 243 -23.68 -10.38 2.29
N GLY A 244 -22.81 -11.38 2.08
CA GLY A 244 -21.82 -11.37 0.99
C GLY A 244 -20.60 -10.50 1.22
N SER A 245 -20.56 -9.64 2.24
CA SER A 245 -19.39 -8.83 2.60
C SER A 245 -18.20 -9.68 3.08
N VAL A 246 -17.03 -9.09 3.08
CA VAL A 246 -15.82 -9.68 3.68
C VAL A 246 -16.05 -9.97 5.16
N MET A 247 -16.75 -9.09 5.89
CA MET A 247 -17.05 -9.28 7.31
C MET A 247 -17.92 -10.52 7.55
N ALA A 248 -18.93 -10.78 6.72
CA ALA A 248 -19.73 -12.00 6.80
C ALA A 248 -18.86 -13.26 6.62
N ARG A 249 -17.98 -13.26 5.63
CA ARG A 249 -17.05 -14.38 5.37
C ARG A 249 -16.06 -14.61 6.50
N MET A 250 -15.54 -13.54 7.10
CA MET A 250 -14.62 -13.61 8.23
C MET A 250 -15.30 -14.20 9.46
N ARG A 251 -16.55 -13.80 9.73
CA ARG A 251 -17.35 -14.36 10.82
C ARG A 251 -17.58 -15.87 10.66
N GLU A 252 -17.92 -16.31 9.45
CA GLU A 252 -18.22 -17.72 9.14
C GLU A 252 -16.95 -18.58 9.01
N GLY A 253 -15.79 -17.95 8.81
CA GLY A 253 -14.56 -18.62 8.41
C GLY A 253 -13.77 -19.32 9.52
N GLY A 254 -14.24 -19.30 10.77
CA GLY A 254 -13.58 -19.96 11.90
C GLY A 254 -12.21 -19.36 12.26
N LEU A 255 -12.05 -18.04 12.10
CA LEU A 255 -10.86 -17.31 12.54
C LEU A 255 -10.83 -17.24 14.07
N SER A 256 -9.64 -17.37 14.68
CA SER A 256 -9.45 -17.00 16.07
C SER A 256 -9.67 -15.48 16.24
N ARG A 257 -9.85 -15.02 17.47
CA ARG A 257 -10.01 -13.59 17.77
C ARG A 257 -8.85 -12.76 17.20
N ALA A 258 -7.61 -13.18 17.44
CA ALA A 258 -6.44 -12.47 16.96
C ALA A 258 -6.34 -12.47 15.42
N GLU A 259 -6.68 -13.57 14.76
CA GLU A 259 -6.71 -13.64 13.30
C GLU A 259 -7.80 -12.74 12.71
N PHE A 260 -8.97 -12.69 13.34
CA PHE A 260 -10.08 -11.83 12.92
C PHE A 260 -9.71 -10.35 13.06
N GLU A 261 -9.21 -9.93 14.23
CA GLU A 261 -8.77 -8.56 14.51
C GLU A 261 -7.67 -8.14 13.52
N ASN A 262 -6.65 -8.98 13.31
CA ASN A 262 -5.58 -8.69 12.36
C ASN A 262 -6.02 -8.71 10.90
N MET A 263 -7.02 -9.52 10.53
CA MET A 263 -7.59 -9.50 9.19
C MET A 263 -8.35 -8.21 8.93
N PHE A 264 -9.15 -7.74 9.90
CA PHE A 264 -9.82 -6.43 9.80
C PHE A 264 -8.81 -5.29 9.68
N PHE A 265 -7.79 -5.29 10.54
CA PHE A 265 -6.68 -4.34 10.46
C PHE A 265 -6.01 -4.36 9.08
N LEU A 266 -5.70 -5.53 8.55
CA LEU A 266 -5.07 -5.67 7.23
C LEU A 266 -5.92 -5.02 6.13
N PHE A 267 -7.23 -5.24 6.12
CA PHE A 267 -8.11 -4.63 5.13
C PHE A 267 -8.21 -3.12 5.30
N ALA A 268 -8.40 -2.63 6.54
CA ALA A 268 -8.53 -1.20 6.82
C ALA A 268 -7.31 -0.39 6.33
N VAL A 269 -6.11 -0.99 6.43
CA VAL A 269 -4.85 -0.33 6.07
C VAL A 269 -4.46 -0.61 4.61
N ALA A 270 -4.37 -1.88 4.21
CA ALA A 270 -3.80 -2.24 2.91
C ALA A 270 -4.68 -1.81 1.73
N GLY A 271 -6.00 -1.80 1.91
CA GLY A 271 -6.96 -1.44 0.86
C GLY A 271 -7.11 0.07 0.63
N ASN A 272 -6.68 0.88 1.57
CA ASN A 272 -6.79 2.33 1.50
C ASN A 272 -5.48 2.99 1.05
N GLU A 273 -4.44 2.85 1.84
CA GLU A 273 -3.21 3.63 1.70
C GLU A 273 -2.45 3.35 0.40
N THR A 274 -2.45 2.10 -0.06
CA THR A 274 -1.73 1.76 -1.30
C THR A 274 -2.32 2.45 -2.53
N LEU A 275 -3.63 2.60 -2.60
CA LEU A 275 -4.31 3.30 -3.69
C LEU A 275 -4.27 4.82 -3.51
N ARG A 276 -4.35 5.32 -2.28
CA ARG A 276 -4.15 6.73 -1.96
C ARG A 276 -2.78 7.23 -2.47
N ASN A 277 -1.75 6.36 -2.45
CA ASN A 277 -0.43 6.66 -2.99
C ASN A 277 -0.31 6.32 -4.48
N GLY A 278 -0.95 5.24 -4.93
CA GLY A 278 -0.82 4.73 -6.29
C GLY A 278 -1.55 5.55 -7.34
N VAL A 279 -2.76 6.02 -7.05
CA VAL A 279 -3.60 6.76 -8.02
C VAL A 279 -3.02 8.15 -8.32
N PRO A 280 -2.65 8.97 -7.31
CA PRO A 280 -1.95 10.24 -7.59
C PRO A 280 -0.61 10.04 -8.28
N GLY A 281 0.16 9.02 -7.89
CA GLY A 281 1.43 8.69 -8.54
C GLY A 281 1.26 8.27 -10.01
N ALA A 282 0.18 7.56 -10.33
CA ALA A 282 -0.17 7.21 -11.71
C ALA A 282 -0.51 8.46 -12.54
N LEU A 283 -1.30 9.40 -11.99
CA LEU A 283 -1.60 10.65 -12.66
C LEU A 283 -0.34 11.51 -12.83
N LEU A 284 0.46 11.69 -11.78
CA LEU A 284 1.72 12.44 -11.86
C LEU A 284 2.61 11.89 -12.97
N THR A 285 2.78 10.56 -13.02
CA THR A 285 3.59 9.91 -14.06
C THR A 285 3.06 10.22 -15.46
N LEU A 286 1.75 10.23 -15.67
CA LEU A 286 1.15 10.60 -16.96
C LEU A 286 1.38 12.09 -17.29
N LEU A 287 1.22 13.00 -16.32
CA LEU A 287 1.42 14.43 -16.51
C LEU A 287 2.90 14.78 -16.78
N ASP A 288 3.83 14.02 -16.23
CA ASP A 288 5.27 14.15 -16.52
C ASP A 288 5.65 13.61 -17.90
N HIS A 289 4.73 12.86 -18.57
CA HIS A 289 4.90 12.30 -19.90
C HIS A 289 3.75 12.74 -20.84
N PRO A 290 3.69 14.02 -21.23
CA PRO A 290 2.52 14.60 -21.92
C PRO A 290 2.16 13.88 -23.22
N GLY A 291 3.12 13.30 -23.94
CA GLY A 291 2.86 12.48 -25.13
C GLY A 291 2.08 11.20 -24.82
N GLN A 292 2.36 10.58 -23.65
CA GLN A 292 1.66 9.37 -23.18
C GLN A 292 0.27 9.73 -22.65
N TYR A 293 0.14 10.85 -21.94
CA TYR A 293 -1.14 11.37 -21.49
C TYR A 293 -2.07 11.66 -22.68
N GLU A 294 -1.57 12.34 -23.70
CA GLU A 294 -2.36 12.66 -24.90
C GLU A 294 -2.72 11.39 -25.71
N ALA A 295 -1.81 10.41 -25.76
CA ALA A 295 -2.12 9.10 -26.36
C ALA A 295 -3.26 8.38 -25.60
N LEU A 296 -3.26 8.41 -24.27
CA LEU A 296 -4.32 7.84 -23.45
C LEU A 296 -5.66 8.59 -23.65
N ARG A 297 -5.60 9.92 -23.77
CA ARG A 297 -6.79 10.74 -24.03
C ARG A 297 -7.46 10.40 -25.36
N ARG A 298 -6.66 10.19 -26.42
CA ARG A 298 -7.16 9.85 -27.76
C ARG A 298 -7.58 8.40 -27.91
N ARG A 299 -6.96 7.49 -27.14
CA ARG A 299 -7.15 6.04 -27.24
C ARG A 299 -7.52 5.45 -25.89
N PRO A 300 -8.83 5.56 -25.48
CA PRO A 300 -9.32 5.06 -24.20
C PRO A 300 -9.06 3.58 -23.93
N GLU A 301 -8.97 2.78 -25.00
CA GLU A 301 -8.67 1.35 -24.95
C GLU A 301 -7.29 1.04 -24.34
N LEU A 302 -6.37 2.01 -24.34
CA LEU A 302 -5.06 1.88 -23.70
C LEU A 302 -5.10 2.02 -22.16
N THR A 303 -6.25 2.33 -21.58
CA THR A 303 -6.33 2.58 -20.12
C THR A 303 -5.86 1.36 -19.31
N ALA A 304 -6.18 0.16 -19.75
CA ALA A 304 -5.76 -1.06 -19.04
C ALA A 304 -4.23 -1.23 -19.05
N SER A 305 -3.57 -1.07 -20.20
CA SER A 305 -2.10 -1.16 -20.30
C SER A 305 -1.41 0.03 -19.64
N ALA A 306 -2.00 1.21 -19.68
CA ALA A 306 -1.51 2.39 -18.96
C ALA A 306 -1.50 2.17 -17.45
N VAL A 307 -2.52 1.52 -16.88
CA VAL A 307 -2.55 1.15 -15.45
C VAL A 307 -1.40 0.21 -15.09
N GLU A 308 -1.14 -0.84 -15.90
CA GLU A 308 0.00 -1.74 -15.64
C GLU A 308 1.33 -0.98 -15.71
N GLU A 309 1.51 -0.11 -16.70
CA GLU A 309 2.74 0.66 -16.84
C GLU A 309 2.91 1.70 -15.72
N THR A 310 1.83 2.35 -15.27
CA THR A 310 1.92 3.23 -14.09
C THR A 310 2.28 2.45 -12.83
N LEU A 311 1.72 1.26 -12.62
CA LEU A 311 2.08 0.38 -11.50
C LEU A 311 3.55 -0.06 -11.57
N ARG A 312 4.07 -0.39 -12.76
CA ARG A 312 5.49 -0.70 -12.94
C ARG A 312 6.37 0.47 -12.59
N HIS A 313 6.07 1.63 -13.14
CA HIS A 313 6.88 2.86 -13.03
C HIS A 313 6.79 3.49 -11.64
N TRP A 314 5.61 3.42 -11.01
CA TRP A 314 5.29 3.94 -9.68
C TRP A 314 4.66 2.86 -8.80
N PRO A 315 5.43 1.86 -8.33
CA PRO A 315 4.89 0.89 -7.38
C PRO A 315 4.57 1.56 -6.04
N PRO A 316 3.33 1.50 -5.54
CA PRO A 316 2.96 2.15 -4.27
C PRO A 316 3.69 1.58 -3.06
N VAL A 317 4.00 0.29 -3.08
CA VAL A 317 4.83 -0.40 -2.07
C VAL A 317 6.17 -0.74 -2.68
N MET A 318 7.24 -0.16 -2.14
CA MET A 318 8.58 -0.26 -2.72
C MET A 318 9.32 -1.53 -2.37
N ASN A 319 9.06 -2.09 -1.21
CA ASN A 319 9.75 -3.29 -0.72
C ASN A 319 8.91 -4.12 0.25
N PHE A 320 9.31 -5.37 0.44
CA PHE A 320 8.86 -6.23 1.53
C PHE A 320 10.02 -7.06 2.08
N ARG A 321 9.96 -7.36 3.37
CA ARG A 321 10.91 -8.22 4.06
C ARG A 321 10.42 -9.67 4.09
N ARG A 322 11.40 -10.57 4.10
CA ARG A 322 11.31 -11.97 4.51
C ARG A 322 12.40 -12.26 5.53
N THR A 323 12.36 -13.43 6.13
CA THR A 323 13.39 -13.91 7.05
C THR A 323 13.83 -15.31 6.64
N ALA A 324 15.14 -15.55 6.52
CA ALA A 324 15.68 -16.84 6.13
C ALA A 324 15.36 -17.92 7.20
N THR A 325 14.78 -19.05 6.78
CA THR A 325 14.41 -20.17 7.67
C THR A 325 15.61 -21.06 8.02
N ARG A 326 16.63 -21.06 7.19
CA ARG A 326 17.88 -21.82 7.31
C ARG A 326 18.98 -21.12 6.53
N ASP A 327 20.20 -21.52 6.75
CA ASP A 327 21.34 -21.09 5.95
C ASP A 327 21.10 -21.42 4.48
N THR A 328 21.35 -20.46 3.60
CA THR A 328 21.07 -20.55 2.17
C THR A 328 21.97 -19.64 1.35
N GLU A 329 22.00 -19.87 0.06
CA GLU A 329 22.62 -18.93 -0.89
C GLU A 329 21.56 -18.11 -1.63
N LEU A 330 21.87 -16.82 -1.83
CA LEU A 330 21.05 -15.89 -2.60
C LEU A 330 21.95 -14.93 -3.38
N GLY A 331 21.89 -14.97 -4.71
CA GLY A 331 22.73 -14.13 -5.57
C GLY A 331 24.24 -14.30 -5.29
N GLY A 332 24.70 -15.52 -4.99
CA GLY A 332 26.10 -15.81 -4.65
C GLY A 332 26.53 -15.33 -3.25
N ARG A 333 25.58 -14.96 -2.38
CA ARG A 333 25.81 -14.54 -1.00
C ARG A 333 25.28 -15.58 -0.03
N HIS A 334 26.06 -15.88 1.01
CA HIS A 334 25.63 -16.75 2.11
C HIS A 334 24.72 -15.95 3.07
N VAL A 335 23.45 -16.36 3.15
CA VAL A 335 22.44 -15.80 4.04
C VAL A 335 22.21 -16.78 5.18
N ARG A 336 22.39 -16.37 6.42
CA ARG A 336 22.22 -17.22 7.59
C ARG A 336 20.77 -17.31 8.01
N ARG A 337 20.41 -18.40 8.66
CA ARG A 337 19.12 -18.54 9.35
C ARG A 337 18.83 -17.34 10.25
N GLY A 338 17.61 -16.80 10.17
CA GLY A 338 17.16 -15.67 10.97
C GLY A 338 17.53 -14.30 10.39
N GLU A 339 18.38 -14.23 9.37
CA GLU A 339 18.69 -12.94 8.74
C GLU A 339 17.52 -12.41 7.90
N LYS A 340 17.38 -11.08 7.95
CA LYS A 340 16.40 -10.33 7.16
C LYS A 340 16.80 -10.30 5.69
N VAL A 341 15.83 -10.53 4.81
CA VAL A 341 15.96 -10.43 3.33
C VAL A 341 14.88 -9.49 2.83
N VAL A 342 15.26 -8.32 2.30
CA VAL A 342 14.35 -7.29 1.83
C VAL A 342 14.37 -7.25 0.30
N VAL A 343 13.24 -7.53 -0.32
CA VAL A 343 13.06 -7.46 -1.77
C VAL A 343 12.57 -6.08 -2.19
N TYR A 344 13.20 -5.49 -3.20
CA TYR A 344 12.85 -4.15 -3.69
C TYR A 344 12.07 -4.24 -5.02
N HIS A 345 10.74 -4.17 -4.93
CA HIS A 345 9.86 -4.16 -6.10
C HIS A 345 10.17 -2.99 -7.04
N VAL A 346 10.42 -1.82 -6.45
CA VAL A 346 10.76 -0.59 -7.19
C VAL A 346 12.02 -0.72 -8.02
N SER A 347 12.99 -1.52 -7.57
CA SER A 347 14.20 -1.87 -8.33
C SER A 347 13.90 -2.93 -9.38
N ALA A 348 13.24 -4.04 -8.99
CA ALA A 348 12.91 -5.15 -9.87
C ALA A 348 12.07 -4.72 -11.08
N ASN A 349 11.16 -3.76 -10.91
CA ASN A 349 10.31 -3.21 -11.96
C ASN A 349 11.09 -2.37 -13.01
N ARG A 350 12.37 -2.14 -12.78
CA ARG A 350 13.29 -1.44 -13.70
C ARG A 350 14.53 -2.28 -14.04
N ASP A 351 14.43 -3.60 -13.90
CA ASP A 351 15.51 -4.51 -14.26
C ASP A 351 15.64 -4.60 -15.78
N GLU A 352 16.78 -4.18 -16.31
CA GLU A 352 17.16 -4.14 -17.72
C GLU A 352 17.15 -5.53 -18.39
N ARG A 353 17.18 -6.60 -17.57
CA ARG A 353 17.12 -8.00 -18.02
C ARG A 353 15.72 -8.47 -18.34
N VAL A 354 14.70 -7.68 -17.94
CA VAL A 354 13.28 -8.02 -18.08
C VAL A 354 12.53 -6.96 -18.88
N PHE A 355 12.90 -5.70 -18.74
CA PHE A 355 12.23 -4.58 -19.38
C PHE A 355 13.18 -3.85 -20.32
N ASP A 356 12.87 -3.86 -21.61
CA ASP A 356 13.58 -3.05 -22.59
C ASP A 356 13.35 -1.57 -22.25
N ASP A 357 14.45 -0.77 -22.22
CA ASP A 357 14.41 0.64 -21.83
C ASP A 357 13.55 0.88 -20.56
N PRO A 358 13.95 0.33 -19.38
CA PRO A 358 13.12 0.24 -18.19
C PRO A 358 12.77 1.61 -17.59
N ASP A 359 13.53 2.66 -17.89
CA ASP A 359 13.27 4.01 -17.40
C ASP A 359 12.26 4.76 -18.29
N ARG A 360 12.04 4.30 -19.52
CA ARG A 360 11.02 4.83 -20.39
C ARG A 360 9.64 4.43 -19.90
N PHE A 361 8.78 5.43 -19.73
CA PHE A 361 7.37 5.23 -19.48
C PHE A 361 6.63 5.07 -20.80
N ASP A 362 6.00 3.91 -21.02
CA ASP A 362 5.30 3.57 -22.26
C ASP A 362 4.00 2.82 -21.96
N ILE A 363 2.87 3.52 -22.11
CA ILE A 363 1.53 2.96 -21.81
C ILE A 363 1.12 1.82 -22.74
N THR A 364 1.93 1.50 -23.75
CA THR A 364 1.70 0.38 -24.68
C THR A 364 2.60 -0.82 -24.36
N ARG A 365 3.43 -0.74 -23.30
CA ARG A 365 4.39 -1.78 -22.97
C ARG A 365 3.75 -3.16 -22.83
N THR A 366 4.27 -4.12 -23.59
CA THR A 366 3.89 -5.53 -23.52
C THR A 366 5.05 -6.40 -23.98
N PRO A 367 5.45 -7.45 -23.21
CA PRO A 367 4.89 -7.82 -21.90
C PRO A 367 5.25 -6.81 -20.81
N ASN A 368 4.49 -6.81 -19.69
CA ASN A 368 4.73 -5.96 -18.53
C ASN A 368 4.67 -6.79 -17.23
N ASP A 369 5.71 -7.62 -17.01
CA ASP A 369 5.81 -8.55 -15.86
C ASP A 369 6.30 -7.83 -14.59
N HIS A 370 5.63 -6.76 -14.19
CA HIS A 370 5.99 -6.00 -12.99
C HIS A 370 5.62 -6.72 -11.69
N LEU A 371 6.35 -6.43 -10.61
CA LEU A 371 6.19 -7.05 -9.30
C LEU A 371 5.46 -6.14 -8.27
N SER A 372 4.73 -5.12 -8.71
CA SER A 372 4.07 -4.17 -7.80
C SER A 372 2.97 -4.79 -6.95
N PHE A 373 2.43 -5.93 -7.38
CA PHE A 373 1.50 -6.75 -6.60
C PHE A 373 2.18 -7.91 -5.88
N GLY A 374 3.51 -7.94 -5.82
CA GLY A 374 4.26 -9.10 -5.31
C GLY A 374 4.22 -10.29 -6.27
N PHE A 375 4.58 -11.47 -5.74
CA PHE A 375 4.62 -12.72 -6.49
C PHE A 375 4.40 -13.93 -5.55
N GLY A 376 3.97 -15.07 -6.09
CA GLY A 376 3.81 -16.31 -5.33
C GLY A 376 2.61 -16.30 -4.37
N PRO A 377 2.69 -17.00 -3.23
CA PRO A 377 1.54 -17.17 -2.33
C PRO A 377 0.96 -15.85 -1.82
N HIS A 378 1.79 -14.83 -1.63
CA HIS A 378 1.41 -13.49 -1.17
C HIS A 378 1.08 -12.50 -2.30
N PHE A 379 0.87 -12.96 -3.53
CA PHE A 379 0.38 -12.08 -4.61
C PHE A 379 -0.85 -11.31 -4.12
N CYS A 380 -0.90 -10.01 -4.38
CA CYS A 380 -1.91 -9.10 -3.83
C CYS A 380 -3.34 -9.63 -4.03
N LEU A 381 -4.07 -9.77 -2.93
CA LEU A 381 -5.46 -10.23 -2.95
C LEU A 381 -6.38 -9.25 -3.69
N GLY A 382 -6.14 -7.95 -3.50
CA GLY A 382 -6.91 -6.86 -4.07
C GLY A 382 -6.46 -6.39 -5.46
N ALA A 383 -5.57 -7.14 -6.15
CA ALA A 383 -4.95 -6.68 -7.41
C ALA A 383 -5.98 -6.31 -8.51
N HIS A 384 -7.07 -7.06 -8.64
CA HIS A 384 -8.13 -6.74 -9.60
C HIS A 384 -8.88 -5.47 -9.21
N LEU A 385 -9.21 -5.34 -7.92
CA LEU A 385 -9.92 -4.17 -7.40
C LEU A 385 -9.06 -2.89 -7.50
N ALA A 386 -7.76 -2.99 -7.25
CA ALA A 386 -6.82 -1.89 -7.39
C ALA A 386 -6.74 -1.40 -8.85
N ARG A 387 -6.65 -2.32 -9.80
CA ARG A 387 -6.68 -2.00 -11.25
C ARG A 387 -7.98 -1.31 -11.65
N THR A 388 -9.12 -1.81 -11.19
CA THR A 388 -10.44 -1.23 -11.47
C THR A 388 -10.53 0.20 -10.95
N GLN A 389 -10.11 0.46 -9.72
CA GLN A 389 -10.16 1.80 -9.12
C GLN A 389 -9.19 2.77 -9.81
N THR A 390 -7.96 2.33 -10.08
CA THR A 390 -6.96 3.17 -10.78
C THR A 390 -7.46 3.53 -12.18
N ARG A 391 -8.01 2.55 -12.92
CA ARG A 391 -8.62 2.78 -14.23
C ARG A 391 -9.76 3.78 -14.17
N ALA A 392 -10.70 3.58 -13.25
CA ALA A 392 -11.87 4.45 -13.09
C ALA A 392 -11.47 5.91 -12.78
N MET A 393 -10.51 6.11 -11.86
CA MET A 393 -10.09 7.46 -11.49
C MET A 393 -9.31 8.16 -12.61
N LEU A 394 -8.38 7.44 -13.27
CA LEU A 394 -7.64 8.00 -14.42
C LEU A 394 -8.60 8.36 -15.58
N ARG A 395 -9.57 7.50 -15.89
CA ARG A 395 -10.58 7.81 -16.91
C ARG A 395 -11.43 9.01 -16.54
N ALA A 396 -11.95 9.07 -15.30
CA ALA A 396 -12.73 10.20 -14.83
C ALA A 396 -11.95 11.52 -14.94
N ALA A 397 -10.65 11.51 -14.54
CA ALA A 397 -9.79 12.69 -14.65
C ALA A 397 -9.56 13.12 -16.11
N VAL A 398 -9.21 12.18 -17.00
CA VAL A 398 -8.97 12.44 -18.43
C VAL A 398 -10.22 12.95 -19.13
N ASP A 399 -11.40 12.41 -18.82
CA ASP A 399 -12.65 12.72 -19.50
C ASP A 399 -13.28 14.03 -19.02
N ARG A 400 -13.11 14.39 -17.73
CA ARG A 400 -13.83 15.50 -17.12
C ARG A 400 -12.99 16.75 -16.82
N LEU A 401 -11.66 16.65 -16.90
CA LEU A 401 -10.74 17.74 -16.60
C LEU A 401 -9.94 18.13 -17.85
N PRO A 402 -10.51 18.92 -18.77
CA PRO A 402 -9.87 19.24 -20.04
C PRO A 402 -8.61 20.07 -19.85
N GLY A 403 -7.51 19.66 -20.46
CA GLY A 403 -6.22 20.34 -20.34
C GLY A 403 -5.62 20.21 -18.94
N LEU A 404 -5.87 19.08 -18.28
CA LEU A 404 -5.31 18.76 -16.95
C LEU A 404 -3.79 18.82 -16.98
N GLU A 405 -3.21 19.62 -16.08
CA GLU A 405 -1.77 19.80 -15.92
C GLU A 405 -1.41 20.05 -14.46
N ARG A 406 -0.12 19.97 -14.13
CA ARG A 406 0.36 20.34 -12.79
C ARG A 406 0.19 21.84 -12.55
N ALA A 407 -0.27 22.20 -11.36
CA ALA A 407 -0.40 23.61 -10.91
C ALA A 407 0.74 24.03 -9.97
N GLY A 408 1.61 23.07 -9.56
CA GLY A 408 2.73 23.29 -8.65
C GLY A 408 3.60 22.06 -8.52
N GLU A 409 4.62 22.15 -7.66
CA GLU A 409 5.47 21.01 -7.35
C GLU A 409 4.73 20.00 -6.46
N PRO A 410 4.78 18.70 -6.80
CA PRO A 410 4.21 17.67 -5.95
C PRO A 410 5.03 17.52 -4.67
N VAL A 411 4.36 17.30 -3.54
CA VAL A 411 5.02 17.03 -2.26
C VAL A 411 5.01 15.52 -2.02
N ARG A 412 6.20 14.96 -1.83
CA ARG A 412 6.37 13.51 -1.64
C ARG A 412 6.28 13.11 -0.17
N LEU A 413 5.71 11.94 0.06
CA LEU A 413 5.77 11.29 1.37
C LEU A 413 7.22 10.89 1.69
N THR A 414 7.70 11.23 2.89
CA THR A 414 9.01 10.79 3.38
C THR A 414 8.91 9.35 3.89
N SER A 415 9.14 8.38 3.01
CA SER A 415 9.03 6.96 3.34
C SER A 415 9.94 6.12 2.46
N ASN A 416 10.63 5.14 3.04
CA ASN A 416 11.37 4.11 2.32
C ASN A 416 10.52 2.86 2.01
N PHE A 417 9.25 2.87 2.40
CA PHE A 417 8.31 1.76 2.22
C PHE A 417 7.17 2.12 1.25
N GLN A 418 6.55 3.29 1.46
CA GLN A 418 5.45 3.79 0.64
C GLN A 418 5.98 4.79 -0.40
N ASN A 419 5.68 4.58 -1.67
CA ASN A 419 5.92 5.56 -2.74
C ASN A 419 4.66 6.38 -2.94
N GLY A 420 4.56 7.51 -2.25
CA GLY A 420 3.37 8.32 -2.19
C GLY A 420 3.61 9.82 -2.33
N LEU A 421 2.51 10.54 -2.41
CA LEU A 421 2.45 12.00 -2.40
C LEU A 421 1.56 12.45 -1.24
N THR A 422 1.93 13.53 -0.57
CA THR A 422 1.06 14.26 0.35
C THR A 422 0.26 15.34 -0.36
N HIS A 423 0.81 15.92 -1.45
CA HIS A 423 0.12 16.89 -2.29
C HIS A 423 0.46 16.70 -3.77
N LEU A 424 -0.56 16.86 -4.62
CA LEU A 424 -0.43 16.94 -6.07
C LEU A 424 -1.35 18.06 -6.60
N PRO A 425 -0.91 19.33 -6.57
CA PRO A 425 -1.67 20.43 -7.10
C PRO A 425 -1.84 20.30 -8.62
N VAL A 426 -3.08 20.31 -9.09
CA VAL A 426 -3.43 20.24 -10.51
C VAL A 426 -4.40 21.34 -10.90
N ARG A 427 -4.40 21.71 -12.19
CA ARG A 427 -5.35 22.64 -12.78
C ARG A 427 -5.81 22.16 -14.15
N TRP A 428 -6.98 22.66 -14.55
CA TRP A 428 -7.59 22.34 -15.83
C TRP A 428 -8.42 23.51 -16.34
N ARG A 429 -8.84 23.43 -17.62
CA ARG A 429 -9.72 24.44 -18.20
C ARG A 429 -11.14 24.22 -17.72
N THR A 430 -11.81 25.31 -17.33
CA THR A 430 -13.25 25.32 -17.06
C THR A 430 -13.95 25.92 -18.26
N ASP A 431 -15.00 25.27 -18.78
CA ASP A 431 -15.90 25.91 -19.72
C ASP A 431 -16.57 27.09 -18.98
N ARG A 432 -16.40 28.29 -19.52
CA ARG A 432 -17.02 29.51 -18.99
C ARG A 432 -18.50 29.52 -19.32
#